data_f237d85018ab973c477cacbf0651782b
#
_entry.id   f237d85018ab973c477cacbf0651782b
#
_cell.length_a   1.000
_cell.length_b   1.000
_cell.length_c   1.000
_cell.angle_alpha   90.00
_cell.angle_beta   90.00
_cell.angle_gamma   90.00
#
_symmetry.space_group_name_H-M   'P 1'
#
loop_
_entity.id
_entity.type
_entity.pdbx_description
1 polymer ?
#
loop_
_entity_poly.entity_id
_entity_poly.type
_entity_poly.pdbx_seq_one_letter_code
_entity_poly.pdbx_strand_id
1 'polypeptide(L)'
;MTIILKFFKWLFVGLVGLIFVALVGGRIYQVMRESEDLARYPAPGELVVVDDRIMHINCIGQGSPTVIFELGVGSASTAWSDVHVQVSQFTKACAYDRPGLGYSEPTDQPLRSGNVAERLKKLLHAAKIEDDLVLVGWSAGGVYIREFHRRYPERVKAMLFVDSSHEQQATRIPQTPGNGSDPALRIARHLAPFGLVRMSGILDRRVERSSGSDEMKSRLKAVYHQSHMLDTVWRESEAFNLDIDATKPPLPIGDLPLIVLTRGRSDASPPERNARSQLQRELTLLSTNGKQIIASESGHHIYADQPELLIESVEALVQLVRDRSR
;
A
#
# COMPACT_ATOMS: atom_id res chain seq x y z
N MET A 1 -13.26 3.05 -58.15
CA MET A 1 -13.80 2.92 -56.78
C MET A 1 -13.55 1.54 -56.17
N THR A 2 -13.79 0.43 -56.87
CA THR A 2 -13.71 -0.97 -56.34
C THR A 2 -12.26 -1.41 -55.99
N ILE A 3 -11.24 -1.00 -56.75
CA ILE A 3 -9.83 -1.38 -56.52
C ILE A 3 -9.28 -0.67 -55.27
N ILE A 4 -9.56 0.63 -55.13
CA ILE A 4 -9.14 1.42 -53.97
C ILE A 4 -9.75 0.84 -52.66
N LEU A 5 -11.02 0.45 -52.70
CA LEU A 5 -11.72 -0.13 -51.55
C LEU A 5 -11.07 -1.48 -51.15
N LYS A 6 -10.71 -2.31 -52.13
CA LYS A 6 -9.99 -3.57 -51.88
C LYS A 6 -8.61 -3.34 -51.26
N PHE A 7 -7.85 -2.35 -51.75
CA PHE A 7 -6.55 -1.99 -51.21
C PHE A 7 -6.65 -1.57 -49.73
N PHE A 8 -7.58 -0.66 -49.37
CA PHE A 8 -7.78 -0.26 -47.99
C PHE A 8 -8.26 -1.42 -47.12
N LYS A 9 -9.08 -2.32 -47.60
CA LYS A 9 -9.49 -3.55 -46.89
C LYS A 9 -8.28 -4.42 -46.52
N TRP A 10 -7.40 -4.70 -47.48
CA TRP A 10 -6.22 -5.55 -47.24
C TRP A 10 -5.20 -4.84 -46.34
N LEU A 11 -5.03 -3.54 -46.48
CA LEU A 11 -4.19 -2.74 -45.60
C LEU A 11 -4.72 -2.80 -44.16
N PHE A 12 -6.03 -2.65 -43.97
CA PHE A 12 -6.66 -2.76 -42.66
C PHE A 12 -6.51 -4.18 -42.07
N VAL A 13 -6.74 -5.23 -42.83
CA VAL A 13 -6.55 -6.62 -42.40
C VAL A 13 -5.09 -6.89 -42.00
N GLY A 14 -4.14 -6.39 -42.79
CA GLY A 14 -2.72 -6.50 -42.49
C GLY A 14 -2.34 -5.78 -41.20
N LEU A 15 -2.87 -4.56 -40.97
CA LEU A 15 -2.64 -3.79 -39.76
C LEU A 15 -3.23 -4.50 -38.52
N VAL A 16 -4.47 -5.02 -38.62
CA VAL A 16 -5.10 -5.78 -37.54
C VAL A 16 -4.29 -7.04 -37.21
N GLY A 17 -3.81 -7.77 -38.26
CA GLY A 17 -2.93 -8.91 -38.08
C GLY A 17 -1.63 -8.57 -37.38
N LEU A 18 -1.00 -7.46 -37.77
CA LEU A 18 0.23 -6.99 -37.12
C LEU A 18 0.01 -6.63 -35.65
N ILE A 19 -1.07 -5.91 -35.33
CA ILE A 19 -1.46 -5.56 -33.95
C ILE A 19 -1.69 -6.83 -33.15
N PHE A 20 -2.41 -7.80 -33.69
CA PHE A 20 -2.66 -9.09 -33.01
C PHE A 20 -1.34 -9.82 -32.67
N VAL A 21 -0.44 -9.94 -33.65
CA VAL A 21 0.87 -10.57 -33.44
C VAL A 21 1.70 -9.81 -32.39
N ALA A 22 1.68 -8.47 -32.42
CA ALA A 22 2.36 -7.64 -31.42
C ALA A 22 1.79 -7.83 -30.00
N LEU A 23 0.44 -7.93 -29.85
CA LEU A 23 -0.20 -8.17 -28.56
C LEU A 23 0.11 -9.59 -28.03
N VAL A 24 0.06 -10.62 -28.88
CA VAL A 24 0.43 -11.99 -28.48
C VAL A 24 1.89 -12.07 -28.09
N GLY A 25 2.78 -11.52 -28.90
CA GLY A 25 4.23 -11.45 -28.58
C GLY A 25 4.52 -10.68 -27.30
N GLY A 26 3.84 -9.55 -27.10
CA GLY A 26 3.93 -8.75 -25.88
C GLY A 26 3.45 -9.50 -24.64
N ARG A 27 2.35 -10.27 -24.77
CA ARG A 27 1.86 -11.11 -23.67
C ARG A 27 2.85 -12.22 -23.30
N ILE A 28 3.39 -12.91 -24.29
CA ILE A 28 4.42 -13.94 -24.06
C ILE A 28 5.65 -13.34 -23.37
N TYR A 29 6.16 -12.23 -23.89
CA TYR A 29 7.28 -11.50 -23.29
C TYR A 29 7.00 -11.16 -21.82
N GLN A 30 5.80 -10.60 -21.52
CA GLN A 30 5.43 -10.21 -20.16
C GLN A 30 5.44 -11.43 -19.22
N VAL A 31 4.80 -12.53 -19.60
CA VAL A 31 4.74 -13.76 -18.78
C VAL A 31 6.13 -14.32 -18.50
N MET A 32 7.00 -14.36 -19.52
CA MET A 32 8.37 -14.84 -19.34
C MET A 32 9.14 -13.95 -18.36
N ARG A 33 9.05 -12.63 -18.52
CA ARG A 33 9.75 -11.69 -17.65
C ARG A 33 9.22 -11.70 -16.21
N GLU A 34 7.90 -11.87 -16.01
CA GLU A 34 7.32 -12.05 -14.67
C GLU A 34 7.87 -13.30 -13.99
N SER A 35 7.91 -14.42 -14.72
CA SER A 35 8.48 -15.68 -14.19
C SER A 35 9.95 -15.54 -13.81
N GLU A 36 10.75 -14.88 -14.64
CA GLU A 36 12.16 -14.60 -14.36
C GLU A 36 12.33 -13.69 -13.12
N ASP A 37 11.52 -12.63 -13.02
CA ASP A 37 11.57 -11.70 -11.90
C ASP A 37 11.23 -12.40 -10.57
N LEU A 38 10.16 -13.19 -10.53
CA LEU A 38 9.75 -13.92 -9.34
C LEU A 38 10.72 -15.05 -8.96
N ALA A 39 11.35 -15.69 -9.95
CA ALA A 39 12.40 -16.67 -9.70
C ALA A 39 13.67 -16.02 -9.12
N ARG A 40 14.01 -14.82 -9.58
CA ARG A 40 15.18 -14.07 -9.09
C ARG A 40 14.95 -13.40 -7.75
N TYR A 41 13.72 -12.95 -7.51
CA TYR A 41 13.30 -12.25 -6.29
C TYR A 41 12.07 -12.95 -5.67
N PRO A 42 12.23 -14.15 -5.12
CA PRO A 42 11.12 -14.89 -4.50
C PRO A 42 10.55 -14.13 -3.31
N ALA A 43 9.30 -14.45 -2.96
CA ALA A 43 8.63 -13.87 -1.81
C ALA A 43 9.45 -14.11 -0.53
N PRO A 44 9.80 -13.07 0.24
CA PRO A 44 10.34 -13.27 1.57
C PRO A 44 9.23 -13.71 2.51
N GLY A 45 9.55 -14.55 3.52
CA GLY A 45 8.55 -15.01 4.49
C GLY A 45 7.65 -16.13 3.95
N GLU A 46 6.35 -16.03 4.20
CA GLU A 46 5.40 -17.11 3.98
C GLU A 46 4.32 -16.73 2.95
N LEU A 47 3.88 -17.75 2.19
CA LEU A 47 2.71 -17.69 1.33
C LEU A 47 1.62 -18.55 1.98
N VAL A 48 0.55 -17.92 2.46
CA VAL A 48 -0.52 -18.56 3.25
C VAL A 48 -1.82 -18.54 2.48
N VAL A 49 -2.61 -19.61 2.58
CA VAL A 49 -3.93 -19.66 1.94
C VAL A 49 -4.96 -18.97 2.83
N VAL A 50 -5.63 -17.97 2.27
CA VAL A 50 -6.73 -17.21 2.89
C VAL A 50 -7.89 -17.13 1.90
N ASP A 51 -9.04 -17.71 2.26
CA ASP A 51 -10.24 -17.74 1.38
C ASP A 51 -9.92 -18.27 -0.05
N ASP A 52 -9.22 -19.41 -0.14
CA ASP A 52 -8.79 -20.07 -1.40
C ASP A 52 -7.84 -19.23 -2.28
N ARG A 53 -7.20 -18.21 -1.72
CA ARG A 53 -6.19 -17.38 -2.39
C ARG A 53 -4.90 -17.36 -1.59
N ILE A 54 -3.79 -17.30 -2.29
CA ILE A 54 -2.47 -17.14 -1.66
C ILE A 54 -2.28 -15.68 -1.26
N MET A 55 -1.96 -15.47 0.01
CA MET A 55 -1.53 -14.17 0.54
C MET A 55 -0.13 -14.26 1.10
N HIS A 56 0.64 -13.23 0.87
CA HIS A 56 2.00 -13.09 1.37
C HIS A 56 2.03 -12.37 2.71
N ILE A 57 2.82 -12.92 3.63
CA ILE A 57 3.20 -12.27 4.89
C ILE A 57 4.65 -12.58 5.22
N ASN A 58 5.41 -11.57 5.58
CA ASN A 58 6.78 -11.71 6.05
C ASN A 58 6.87 -11.23 7.50
N CYS A 59 7.12 -12.17 8.42
CA CYS A 59 7.30 -11.88 9.84
C CYS A 59 8.74 -12.19 10.23
N ILE A 60 9.44 -11.20 10.78
CA ILE A 60 10.82 -11.33 11.26
C ILE A 60 10.94 -10.79 12.68
N GLY A 61 12.00 -11.17 13.39
CA GLY A 61 12.18 -10.83 14.80
C GLY A 61 11.37 -11.74 15.73
N GLN A 62 11.43 -11.48 17.02
CA GLN A 62 10.80 -12.26 18.09
C GLN A 62 10.26 -11.35 19.20
N GLY A 63 9.33 -11.88 19.99
CA GLY A 63 8.75 -11.18 21.14
C GLY A 63 7.38 -10.58 20.84
N SER A 64 6.79 -9.98 21.88
CA SER A 64 5.46 -9.36 21.89
C SER A 64 5.58 -7.90 22.34
N PRO A 65 4.66 -7.01 21.94
CA PRO A 65 3.58 -7.21 20.95
C PRO A 65 4.12 -7.41 19.53
N THR A 66 3.30 -8.01 18.65
CA THR A 66 3.64 -8.09 17.21
C THR A 66 3.27 -6.78 16.51
N VAL A 67 4.21 -6.22 15.77
CA VAL A 67 3.98 -5.04 14.92
C VAL A 67 3.48 -5.48 13.55
N ILE A 68 2.36 -4.91 13.09
CA ILE A 68 1.82 -5.14 11.74
C ILE A 68 1.90 -3.84 10.93
N PHE A 69 2.56 -3.92 9.77
CA PHE A 69 2.64 -2.80 8.83
C PHE A 69 1.50 -2.87 7.82
N GLU A 70 0.66 -1.84 7.80
CA GLU A 70 -0.42 -1.64 6.84
C GLU A 70 -0.10 -0.44 5.94
N LEU A 71 0.12 -0.72 4.65
CA LEU A 71 0.62 0.28 3.72
C LEU A 71 -0.47 1.06 3.00
N GLY A 72 -0.06 2.11 2.32
CA GLY A 72 -0.95 2.92 1.48
C GLY A 72 -1.43 2.20 0.22
N VAL A 73 -2.38 2.81 -0.49
CA VAL A 73 -2.93 2.30 -1.76
C VAL A 73 -1.80 1.95 -2.73
N GLY A 74 -1.88 0.76 -3.30
CA GLY A 74 -0.96 0.29 -4.34
C GLY A 74 0.45 -0.05 -3.87
N SER A 75 0.71 -0.06 -2.57
CA SER A 75 2.03 -0.34 -2.03
C SER A 75 2.20 -1.82 -1.69
N ALA A 76 3.34 -2.39 -2.09
CA ALA A 76 3.78 -3.71 -1.69
C ALA A 76 4.62 -3.65 -0.40
N SER A 77 4.56 -4.72 0.41
CA SER A 77 5.30 -4.87 1.66
C SER A 77 6.79 -4.61 1.52
N THR A 78 7.35 -4.95 0.38
CA THR A 78 8.75 -4.72 0.02
C THR A 78 9.19 -3.26 0.14
N ALA A 79 8.27 -2.28 -0.02
CA ALA A 79 8.59 -0.86 0.10
C ALA A 79 9.07 -0.47 1.51
N TRP A 80 8.78 -1.29 2.52
CA TRP A 80 9.12 -1.05 3.92
C TRP A 80 10.19 -2.01 4.44
N SER A 81 10.86 -2.78 3.58
CA SER A 81 11.82 -3.81 4.01
C SER A 81 12.91 -3.27 4.92
N ASP A 82 13.44 -2.07 4.64
CA ASP A 82 14.53 -1.50 5.44
C ASP A 82 14.05 -1.13 6.87
N VAL A 83 12.87 -0.52 7.00
CA VAL A 83 12.22 -0.24 8.29
C VAL A 83 11.82 -1.53 9.01
N HIS A 84 11.28 -2.49 8.27
CA HIS A 84 10.84 -3.78 8.79
C HIS A 84 12.00 -4.52 9.48
N VAL A 85 13.18 -4.56 8.83
CA VAL A 85 14.40 -5.16 9.40
C VAL A 85 14.81 -4.44 10.70
N GLN A 86 14.77 -3.12 10.74
CA GLN A 86 15.15 -2.37 11.96
C GLN A 86 14.16 -2.62 13.12
N VAL A 87 12.86 -2.59 12.86
CA VAL A 87 11.83 -2.86 13.88
C VAL A 87 11.93 -4.29 14.41
N SER A 88 12.34 -5.24 13.57
CA SER A 88 12.50 -6.65 13.97
C SER A 88 13.62 -6.88 14.99
N GLN A 89 14.50 -5.91 15.22
CA GLN A 89 15.56 -6.03 16.20
C GLN A 89 15.05 -6.01 17.65
N PHE A 90 13.89 -5.39 17.88
CA PHE A 90 13.36 -5.26 19.25
C PHE A 90 11.98 -5.91 19.47
N THR A 91 11.29 -6.34 18.41
CA THR A 91 10.01 -7.08 18.51
C THR A 91 9.76 -7.90 17.26
N LYS A 92 8.75 -8.79 17.31
CA LYS A 92 8.25 -9.46 16.10
C LYS A 92 7.52 -8.44 15.24
N ALA A 93 7.93 -8.33 13.98
CA ALA A 93 7.36 -7.39 13.02
C ALA A 93 6.91 -8.12 11.75
N CYS A 94 5.73 -7.82 11.24
CA CYS A 94 5.15 -8.45 10.07
C CYS A 94 4.71 -7.40 9.05
N ALA A 95 5.17 -7.55 7.81
CA ALA A 95 4.69 -6.84 6.66
C ALA A 95 3.99 -7.81 5.72
N TYR A 96 2.87 -7.42 5.13
CA TYR A 96 2.08 -8.30 4.28
C TYR A 96 1.62 -7.57 3.01
N ASP A 97 1.25 -8.34 2.02
CA ASP A 97 0.67 -7.82 0.79
C ASP A 97 -0.84 -8.06 0.75
N ARG A 98 -1.60 -6.99 0.54
CA ARG A 98 -3.05 -7.12 0.28
C ARG A 98 -3.28 -7.86 -1.05
N PRO A 99 -4.46 -8.50 -1.23
CA PRO A 99 -4.73 -9.27 -2.45
C PRO A 99 -4.44 -8.51 -3.74
N GLY A 100 -3.65 -9.12 -4.61
CA GLY A 100 -3.22 -8.57 -5.89
C GLY A 100 -2.12 -7.52 -5.84
N LEU A 101 -1.56 -7.26 -4.65
CA LEU A 101 -0.35 -6.45 -4.47
C LEU A 101 0.83 -7.35 -4.12
N GLY A 102 2.03 -6.91 -4.47
CA GLY A 102 3.26 -7.62 -4.12
C GLY A 102 3.26 -9.07 -4.56
N TYR A 103 3.36 -9.97 -3.60
CA TYR A 103 3.39 -11.43 -3.82
C TYR A 103 2.05 -12.12 -3.55
N SER A 104 0.98 -11.36 -3.26
CA SER A 104 -0.35 -11.90 -3.02
C SER A 104 -1.15 -12.05 -4.30
N GLU A 105 -1.92 -13.15 -4.42
CA GLU A 105 -2.81 -13.38 -5.56
C GLU A 105 -3.95 -12.36 -5.64
N PRO A 106 -4.40 -11.99 -6.84
CA PRO A 106 -5.53 -11.08 -7.03
C PRO A 106 -6.85 -11.66 -6.48
N THR A 107 -7.78 -10.77 -6.15
CA THR A 107 -9.15 -11.10 -5.76
C THR A 107 -10.17 -10.31 -6.59
N ASP A 108 -11.35 -10.89 -6.77
CA ASP A 108 -12.49 -10.20 -7.40
C ASP A 108 -13.26 -9.31 -6.41
N GLN A 109 -13.04 -9.50 -5.10
CA GLN A 109 -13.70 -8.71 -4.08
C GLN A 109 -13.11 -7.30 -4.00
N PRO A 110 -13.94 -6.26 -3.75
CA PRO A 110 -13.47 -4.90 -3.56
C PRO A 110 -12.48 -4.79 -2.39
N LEU A 111 -11.41 -4.00 -2.56
CA LEU A 111 -10.43 -3.71 -1.52
C LEU A 111 -10.89 -2.55 -0.61
N ARG A 112 -12.16 -2.62 -0.15
CA ARG A 112 -12.73 -1.70 0.85
C ARG A 112 -12.12 -1.99 2.23
N SER A 113 -12.04 -0.96 3.07
CA SER A 113 -11.47 -1.05 4.42
C SER A 113 -12.01 -2.22 5.25
N GLY A 114 -13.33 -2.48 5.15
CA GLY A 114 -13.96 -3.60 5.82
C GLY A 114 -13.46 -4.97 5.36
N ASN A 115 -13.26 -5.14 4.05
CA ASN A 115 -12.76 -6.39 3.48
C ASN A 115 -11.25 -6.55 3.76
N VAL A 116 -10.49 -5.44 3.75
CA VAL A 116 -9.07 -5.46 4.12
C VAL A 116 -8.90 -5.89 5.57
N ALA A 117 -9.67 -5.32 6.50
CA ALA A 117 -9.63 -5.67 7.93
C ALA A 117 -9.98 -7.16 8.17
N GLU A 118 -11.01 -7.67 7.50
CA GLU A 118 -11.42 -9.08 7.63
C GLU A 118 -10.34 -10.02 7.10
N ARG A 119 -9.76 -9.71 5.94
CA ARG A 119 -8.67 -10.51 5.36
C ARG A 119 -7.42 -10.47 6.20
N LEU A 120 -7.06 -9.32 6.76
CA LEU A 120 -5.94 -9.23 7.69
C LEU A 120 -6.17 -10.14 8.90
N LYS A 121 -7.38 -10.16 9.48
CA LYS A 121 -7.70 -11.10 10.58
C LYS A 121 -7.48 -12.54 10.17
N LYS A 122 -8.01 -12.95 9.00
CA LYS A 122 -7.87 -14.31 8.49
C LYS A 122 -6.39 -14.66 8.21
N LEU A 123 -5.63 -13.72 7.65
CA LEU A 123 -4.22 -13.87 7.38
C LEU A 123 -3.42 -14.09 8.67
N LEU A 124 -3.65 -13.25 9.70
CA LEU A 124 -3.01 -13.39 10.99
C LEU A 124 -3.31 -14.76 11.63
N HIS A 125 -4.57 -15.21 11.54
CA HIS A 125 -4.96 -16.54 12.05
C HIS A 125 -4.26 -17.67 11.28
N ALA A 126 -4.25 -17.61 9.93
CA ALA A 126 -3.58 -18.61 9.09
C ALA A 126 -2.06 -18.66 9.32
N ALA A 127 -1.45 -17.50 9.57
CA ALA A 127 -0.03 -17.36 9.93
C ALA A 127 0.27 -17.62 11.42
N LYS A 128 -0.73 -18.03 12.21
CA LYS A 128 -0.61 -18.34 13.65
C LYS A 128 -0.09 -17.17 14.49
N ILE A 129 -0.49 -15.96 14.15
CA ILE A 129 -0.16 -14.74 14.90
C ILE A 129 -1.33 -14.43 15.81
N GLU A 130 -1.19 -14.85 17.07
CA GLU A 130 -2.22 -14.67 18.12
C GLU A 130 -1.82 -13.62 19.17
N ASP A 131 -0.64 -13.00 19.03
CA ASP A 131 -0.11 -12.00 19.95
C ASP A 131 -0.95 -10.72 19.95
N ASP A 132 -0.78 -9.90 21.00
CA ASP A 132 -1.20 -8.51 21.03
C ASP A 132 -0.54 -7.72 19.89
N LEU A 133 -1.28 -6.80 19.27
CA LEU A 133 -0.84 -6.09 18.08
C LEU A 133 -0.54 -4.62 18.35
N VAL A 134 0.54 -4.13 17.75
CA VAL A 134 0.77 -2.73 17.45
C VAL A 134 0.58 -2.53 15.94
N LEU A 135 -0.40 -1.73 15.55
CA LEU A 135 -0.70 -1.49 14.13
C LEU A 135 -0.05 -0.19 13.65
N VAL A 136 0.68 -0.28 12.55
CA VAL A 136 1.34 0.86 11.89
C VAL A 136 0.71 1.09 10.53
N GLY A 137 -0.01 2.21 10.36
CA GLY A 137 -0.77 2.50 9.14
C GLY A 137 -0.25 3.75 8.41
N TRP A 138 0.30 3.56 7.20
CA TRP A 138 0.72 4.65 6.34
C TRP A 138 -0.35 5.00 5.31
N SER A 139 -0.62 6.33 5.13
CA SER A 139 -1.57 6.80 4.11
C SER A 139 -2.95 6.14 4.27
N ALA A 140 -3.48 5.46 3.26
CA ALA A 140 -4.72 4.67 3.34
C ALA A 140 -4.66 3.57 4.41
N GLY A 141 -3.48 3.02 4.68
CA GLY A 141 -3.27 2.02 5.73
C GLY A 141 -3.78 2.47 7.10
N GLY A 142 -3.72 3.77 7.40
CA GLY A 142 -4.31 4.30 8.62
C GLY A 142 -5.83 4.15 8.71
N VAL A 143 -6.55 4.26 7.58
CA VAL A 143 -7.99 3.97 7.52
C VAL A 143 -8.24 2.47 7.73
N TYR A 144 -7.43 1.62 7.13
CA TYR A 144 -7.56 0.17 7.22
C TYR A 144 -7.31 -0.34 8.65
N ILE A 145 -6.28 0.17 9.35
CA ILE A 145 -6.03 -0.25 10.74
C ILE A 145 -7.06 0.30 11.72
N ARG A 146 -7.65 1.49 11.48
CA ARG A 146 -8.80 1.98 12.28
C ARG A 146 -10.01 1.07 12.11
N GLU A 147 -10.30 0.63 10.87
CA GLU A 147 -11.38 -0.32 10.61
C GLU A 147 -11.08 -1.70 11.23
N PHE A 148 -9.84 -2.15 11.21
CA PHE A 148 -9.43 -3.38 11.91
C PHE A 148 -9.66 -3.26 13.42
N HIS A 149 -9.20 -2.17 14.04
CA HIS A 149 -9.43 -1.94 15.47
C HIS A 149 -10.93 -1.86 15.82
N ARG A 150 -11.72 -1.19 14.99
CA ARG A 150 -13.18 -1.11 15.20
C ARG A 150 -13.86 -2.49 15.26
N ARG A 151 -13.35 -3.46 14.50
CA ARG A 151 -13.89 -4.83 14.42
C ARG A 151 -13.31 -5.76 15.47
N TYR A 152 -12.05 -5.57 15.81
CA TYR A 152 -11.25 -6.47 16.65
C TYR A 152 -10.45 -5.67 17.70
N PRO A 153 -11.13 -4.87 18.55
CA PRO A 153 -10.46 -3.94 19.48
C PRO A 153 -9.60 -4.67 20.50
N GLU A 154 -9.97 -5.88 20.89
CA GLU A 154 -9.25 -6.69 21.87
C GLU A 154 -7.83 -7.06 21.45
N ARG A 155 -7.61 -7.14 20.14
CA ARG A 155 -6.31 -7.51 19.56
C ARG A 155 -5.30 -6.36 19.50
N VAL A 156 -5.78 -5.11 19.49
CA VAL A 156 -4.96 -3.93 19.22
C VAL A 156 -4.61 -3.22 20.52
N LYS A 157 -3.33 -3.07 20.84
CA LYS A 157 -2.84 -2.43 22.06
C LYS A 157 -2.24 -1.05 21.84
N ALA A 158 -1.84 -0.73 20.60
CA ALA A 158 -1.39 0.62 20.21
C ALA A 158 -1.50 0.81 18.69
N MET A 159 -1.55 2.07 18.26
CA MET A 159 -1.52 2.42 16.84
C MET A 159 -0.52 3.53 16.55
N LEU A 160 0.11 3.44 15.37
CA LEU A 160 0.93 4.49 14.78
C LEU A 160 0.33 4.88 13.42
N PHE A 161 -0.09 6.13 13.27
CA PHE A 161 -0.51 6.69 12.00
C PHE A 161 0.67 7.42 11.36
N VAL A 162 1.07 6.99 10.16
CA VAL A 162 2.20 7.56 9.43
C VAL A 162 1.65 8.36 8.26
N ASP A 163 1.55 9.67 8.41
CA ASP A 163 0.94 10.60 7.47
C ASP A 163 -0.36 10.04 6.85
N SER A 164 -1.18 9.53 7.75
CA SER A 164 -2.36 8.71 7.46
C SER A 164 -3.47 9.52 6.80
N SER A 165 -4.22 8.86 5.93
CA SER A 165 -5.46 9.41 5.38
C SER A 165 -6.52 9.59 6.47
N HIS A 166 -7.36 10.62 6.27
CA HIS A 166 -8.53 10.91 7.09
C HIS A 166 -9.79 10.68 6.26
N GLU A 167 -10.86 10.16 6.87
CA GLU A 167 -12.10 9.80 6.18
C GLU A 167 -12.75 10.99 5.47
N GLN A 168 -12.57 12.20 5.99
CA GLN A 168 -13.12 13.44 5.40
C GLN A 168 -12.14 14.18 4.48
N GLN A 169 -11.00 13.57 4.10
CA GLN A 169 -10.00 14.27 3.28
C GLN A 169 -10.53 14.66 1.89
N ALA A 170 -11.40 13.83 1.30
CA ALA A 170 -11.92 14.07 -0.06
C ALA A 170 -12.71 15.38 -0.18
N THR A 171 -13.37 15.81 0.90
CA THR A 171 -14.19 17.05 0.91
C THR A 171 -13.50 18.23 1.56
N ARG A 172 -12.58 17.98 2.49
CA ARG A 172 -11.96 19.05 3.28
C ARG A 172 -10.63 19.53 2.72
N ILE A 173 -9.96 18.68 1.92
CA ILE A 173 -8.76 19.12 1.21
C ILE A 173 -9.18 19.71 -0.13
N PRO A 174 -8.82 20.97 -0.43
CA PRO A 174 -9.11 21.57 -1.73
C PRO A 174 -8.59 20.67 -2.84
N GLN A 175 -9.48 20.28 -3.77
CA GLN A 175 -9.13 19.42 -4.88
C GLN A 175 -8.23 20.17 -5.86
N THR A 176 -7.02 19.69 -6.04
CA THR A 176 -6.20 20.11 -7.17
C THR A 176 -6.70 19.36 -8.42
N PRO A 177 -6.77 19.99 -9.59
CA PRO A 177 -7.08 19.28 -10.84
C PRO A 177 -6.12 18.08 -10.99
N GLY A 178 -6.66 16.85 -11.03
CA GLY A 178 -5.86 15.62 -11.09
C GLY A 178 -5.89 14.72 -9.83
N ASN A 179 -6.54 15.14 -8.75
CA ASN A 179 -6.72 14.30 -7.55
C ASN A 179 -7.82 13.22 -7.69
N GLY A 180 -8.36 13.03 -8.89
CA GLY A 180 -9.19 11.87 -9.24
C GLY A 180 -8.32 10.67 -9.64
N SER A 181 -8.96 9.56 -9.99
CA SER A 181 -8.28 8.37 -10.54
C SER A 181 -7.36 8.78 -11.69
N ASP A 182 -6.06 8.53 -11.55
CA ASP A 182 -5.04 8.93 -12.54
C ASP A 182 -5.39 8.37 -13.93
N PRO A 183 -5.69 9.21 -14.94
CA PRO A 183 -6.01 8.75 -16.29
C PRO A 183 -4.90 7.89 -16.91
N ALA A 184 -3.63 8.16 -16.55
CA ALA A 184 -2.51 7.37 -17.01
C ALA A 184 -2.54 5.95 -16.41
N LEU A 185 -2.86 5.82 -15.12
CA LEU A 185 -3.05 4.51 -14.47
C LEU A 185 -4.20 3.73 -15.12
N ARG A 186 -5.32 4.43 -15.45
CA ARG A 186 -6.47 3.81 -16.13
C ARG A 186 -6.11 3.20 -17.48
N ILE A 187 -5.19 3.81 -18.23
CA ILE A 187 -4.68 3.28 -19.49
C ILE A 187 -3.63 2.21 -19.24
N ALA A 188 -2.66 2.49 -18.37
CA ALA A 188 -1.51 1.63 -18.11
C ALA A 188 -1.91 0.24 -17.62
N ARG A 189 -2.98 0.09 -16.81
CA ARG A 189 -3.48 -1.20 -16.35
C ARG A 189 -3.89 -2.14 -17.48
N HIS A 190 -4.37 -1.61 -18.61
CA HIS A 190 -4.72 -2.40 -19.79
C HIS A 190 -3.53 -2.73 -20.69
N LEU A 191 -2.46 -1.94 -20.59
CA LEU A 191 -1.23 -2.12 -21.35
C LEU A 191 -0.21 -3.03 -20.65
N ALA A 192 -0.27 -3.08 -19.31
CA ALA A 192 0.65 -3.86 -18.49
C ALA A 192 0.67 -5.37 -18.86
N PRO A 193 -0.48 -6.04 -19.10
CA PRO A 193 -0.49 -7.45 -19.49
C PRO A 193 0.24 -7.78 -20.79
N PHE A 194 0.48 -6.77 -21.64
CA PHE A 194 1.17 -6.91 -22.92
C PHE A 194 2.64 -6.43 -22.87
N GLY A 195 3.18 -6.19 -21.67
CA GLY A 195 4.56 -5.76 -21.46
C GLY A 195 4.88 -4.32 -21.88
N LEU A 196 3.90 -3.55 -22.37
CA LEU A 196 4.12 -2.17 -22.85
C LEU A 196 4.55 -1.22 -21.74
N VAL A 197 3.99 -1.39 -20.54
CA VAL A 197 4.38 -0.59 -19.36
C VAL A 197 5.82 -0.94 -18.95
N ARG A 198 6.19 -2.21 -18.93
CA ARG A 198 7.54 -2.68 -18.64
C ARG A 198 8.55 -2.11 -19.66
N MET A 199 8.29 -2.26 -20.93
CA MET A 199 9.15 -1.74 -22.00
C MET A 199 9.32 -0.21 -21.97
N SER A 200 8.33 0.54 -21.44
CA SER A 200 8.44 2.00 -21.29
C SER A 200 9.46 2.41 -20.22
N GLY A 201 9.81 1.53 -19.29
CA GLY A 201 10.69 1.80 -18.14
C GLY A 201 10.16 2.86 -17.16
N ILE A 202 8.87 3.20 -17.23
CA ILE A 202 8.31 4.28 -16.37
C ILE A 202 8.28 3.87 -14.90
N LEU A 203 7.96 2.61 -14.61
CA LEU A 203 7.96 2.08 -13.25
C LEU A 203 9.38 1.97 -12.70
N ASP A 204 10.34 1.54 -13.51
CA ASP A 204 11.76 1.46 -13.11
C ASP A 204 12.28 2.84 -12.70
N ARG A 205 12.03 3.85 -13.53
CA ARG A 205 12.43 5.23 -13.21
C ARG A 205 11.75 5.77 -11.95
N ARG A 206 10.53 5.34 -11.65
CA ARG A 206 9.82 5.73 -10.43
C ARG A 206 10.44 5.07 -9.20
N VAL A 207 10.74 3.77 -9.28
CA VAL A 207 11.38 3.02 -8.20
C VAL A 207 12.80 3.53 -7.94
N GLU A 208 13.59 3.83 -8.99
CA GLU A 208 14.95 4.36 -8.83
C GLU A 208 15.01 5.70 -8.06
N ARG A 209 13.96 6.51 -8.18
CA ARG A 209 13.86 7.78 -7.44
C ARG A 209 13.41 7.62 -5.99
N SER A 210 12.94 6.42 -5.60
CA SER A 210 12.58 6.17 -4.21
C SER A 210 13.84 6.00 -3.36
N SER A 211 13.74 6.38 -2.10
CA SER A 211 14.76 6.06 -1.10
C SER A 211 14.72 4.57 -0.78
N GLY A 212 15.82 4.03 -0.30
CA GLY A 212 15.93 2.64 0.13
C GLY A 212 17.08 1.90 -0.55
N SER A 213 17.34 0.67 -0.07
CA SER A 213 18.43 -0.17 -0.54
C SER A 213 18.23 -0.62 -2.00
N ASP A 214 19.33 -0.93 -2.69
CA ASP A 214 19.30 -1.45 -4.07
C ASP A 214 18.55 -2.79 -4.15
N GLU A 215 18.64 -3.61 -3.09
CA GLU A 215 17.88 -4.86 -3.01
C GLU A 215 16.38 -4.60 -2.93
N MET A 216 15.95 -3.67 -2.07
CA MET A 216 14.55 -3.24 -1.97
C MET A 216 14.05 -2.75 -3.33
N LYS A 217 14.80 -1.89 -4.02
CA LYS A 217 14.42 -1.37 -5.34
C LYS A 217 14.29 -2.48 -6.40
N SER A 218 15.20 -3.44 -6.39
CA SER A 218 15.17 -4.57 -7.30
C SER A 218 13.93 -5.45 -7.09
N ARG A 219 13.59 -5.75 -5.82
CA ARG A 219 12.37 -6.48 -5.45
C ARG A 219 11.11 -5.70 -5.79
N LEU A 220 11.07 -4.39 -5.55
CA LEU A 220 9.95 -3.53 -5.94
C LEU A 220 9.70 -3.54 -7.45
N LYS A 221 10.75 -3.48 -8.28
CA LYS A 221 10.60 -3.60 -9.73
C LYS A 221 9.97 -4.94 -10.10
N ALA A 222 10.46 -6.03 -9.50
CA ALA A 222 9.94 -7.37 -9.77
C ALA A 222 8.43 -7.47 -9.50
N VAL A 223 7.95 -6.96 -8.35
CA VAL A 223 6.54 -7.04 -8.00
C VAL A 223 5.67 -6.02 -8.73
N TYR A 224 6.16 -4.80 -8.99
CA TYR A 224 5.38 -3.78 -9.69
C TYR A 224 5.23 -4.05 -11.19
N HIS A 225 6.09 -4.88 -11.76
CA HIS A 225 5.98 -5.32 -13.15
C HIS A 225 5.06 -6.52 -13.36
N GLN A 226 4.43 -7.05 -12.32
CA GLN A 226 3.41 -8.08 -12.50
C GLN A 226 2.19 -7.51 -13.25
N SER A 227 1.67 -8.27 -14.19
CA SER A 227 0.64 -7.81 -15.15
C SER A 227 -0.65 -7.35 -14.50
N HIS A 228 -1.01 -7.92 -13.33
CA HIS A 228 -2.21 -7.58 -12.56
C HIS A 228 -2.03 -6.40 -11.62
N MET A 229 -0.78 -6.01 -11.33
CA MET A 229 -0.47 -5.04 -10.26
C MET A 229 -1.15 -3.69 -10.49
N LEU A 230 -1.07 -3.13 -11.70
CA LEU A 230 -1.68 -1.83 -11.99
C LEU A 230 -3.21 -1.87 -12.00
N ASP A 231 -3.82 -2.99 -12.39
CA ASP A 231 -5.27 -3.16 -12.27
C ASP A 231 -5.69 -3.22 -10.80
N THR A 232 -4.94 -3.92 -9.97
CA THR A 232 -5.19 -3.95 -8.52
C THR A 232 -5.05 -2.57 -7.89
N VAL A 233 -3.99 -1.82 -8.22
CA VAL A 233 -3.81 -0.43 -7.74
C VAL A 233 -5.00 0.46 -8.15
N TRP A 234 -5.47 0.33 -9.38
CA TRP A 234 -6.66 1.04 -9.84
C TRP A 234 -7.90 0.67 -9.02
N ARG A 235 -8.19 -0.62 -8.90
CA ARG A 235 -9.37 -1.12 -8.16
C ARG A 235 -9.32 -0.74 -6.68
N GLU A 236 -8.14 -0.77 -6.07
CA GLU A 236 -7.95 -0.35 -4.69
C GLU A 236 -8.18 1.16 -4.53
N SER A 237 -7.66 1.99 -5.46
CA SER A 237 -7.91 3.43 -5.45
C SER A 237 -9.40 3.76 -5.53
N GLU A 238 -10.13 3.11 -6.42
CA GLU A 238 -11.59 3.27 -6.54
C GLU A 238 -12.32 2.84 -5.26
N ALA A 239 -11.94 1.69 -4.69
CA ALA A 239 -12.53 1.19 -3.45
C ALA A 239 -12.23 2.13 -2.27
N PHE A 240 -11.00 2.63 -2.17
CA PHE A 240 -10.58 3.57 -1.13
C PHE A 240 -11.32 4.91 -1.22
N ASN A 241 -11.54 5.44 -2.44
CA ASN A 241 -12.31 6.66 -2.64
C ASN A 241 -13.74 6.55 -2.09
N LEU A 242 -14.32 5.35 -2.12
CA LEU A 242 -15.61 5.08 -1.51
C LEU A 242 -15.56 4.96 0.02
N ASP A 243 -14.38 4.66 0.60
CA ASP A 243 -14.20 4.55 2.06
C ASP A 243 -13.97 5.92 2.72
N ILE A 244 -13.36 6.87 2.01
CA ILE A 244 -13.17 8.24 2.47
C ILE A 244 -14.44 9.08 2.23
N ASP A 245 -15.57 8.58 2.71
CA ASP A 245 -16.85 9.30 2.61
C ASP A 245 -16.88 10.47 3.60
N ALA A 246 -17.09 11.63 3.03
CA ALA A 246 -17.14 12.92 3.71
C ALA A 246 -18.10 13.03 4.88
N THR A 247 -19.10 12.18 4.95
CA THR A 247 -20.16 12.28 5.94
C THR A 247 -19.81 11.58 7.26
N LYS A 248 -18.78 10.74 7.25
CA LYS A 248 -18.42 9.92 8.42
C LYS A 248 -17.03 10.32 8.94
N PRO A 249 -16.97 11.05 10.07
CA PRO A 249 -15.70 11.26 10.76
C PRO A 249 -15.17 9.93 11.30
N PRO A 250 -13.84 9.82 11.51
CA PRO A 250 -13.28 8.67 12.19
C PRO A 250 -13.83 8.55 13.61
N LEU A 251 -13.97 7.30 14.08
CA LEU A 251 -14.50 7.05 15.41
C LEU A 251 -13.40 7.17 16.47
N PRO A 252 -13.73 7.67 17.68
CA PRO A 252 -12.82 7.64 18.82
C PRO A 252 -12.36 6.21 19.15
N ILE A 253 -11.11 6.10 19.58
CA ILE A 253 -10.46 4.82 19.93
C ILE A 253 -10.15 4.72 21.45
N GLY A 254 -10.83 5.54 22.26
CA GLY A 254 -10.69 5.53 23.72
C GLY A 254 -9.35 6.04 24.21
N ASP A 255 -8.68 5.30 25.09
CA ASP A 255 -7.37 5.60 25.67
C ASP A 255 -6.23 4.80 25.04
N LEU A 256 -6.47 4.19 23.86
CA LEU A 256 -5.48 3.41 23.16
C LEU A 256 -4.22 4.26 22.86
N PRO A 257 -3.01 3.81 23.21
CA PRO A 257 -1.79 4.52 22.84
C PRO A 257 -1.74 4.81 21.36
N LEU A 258 -1.60 6.07 20.99
CA LEU A 258 -1.60 6.54 19.61
C LEU A 258 -0.47 7.54 19.37
N ILE A 259 0.32 7.31 18.36
CA ILE A 259 1.22 8.32 17.79
C ILE A 259 0.76 8.64 16.36
N VAL A 260 0.75 9.92 16.01
CA VAL A 260 0.46 10.42 14.67
C VAL A 260 1.70 11.13 14.15
N LEU A 261 2.44 10.47 13.24
CA LEU A 261 3.53 11.09 12.50
C LEU A 261 2.93 11.89 11.33
N THR A 262 3.23 13.16 11.28
CA THR A 262 2.73 14.07 10.25
C THR A 262 3.90 14.64 9.45
N ARG A 263 3.81 14.65 8.12
CA ARG A 263 4.82 15.27 7.26
C ARG A 263 5.02 16.75 7.59
N GLY A 264 6.28 17.20 7.57
CA GLY A 264 6.62 18.61 7.70
C GLY A 264 6.79 19.33 6.37
N ARG A 265 7.20 18.60 5.31
CA ARG A 265 7.41 19.13 3.96
C ARG A 265 6.22 18.84 3.05
N SER A 266 5.82 19.83 2.27
CA SER A 266 4.76 19.68 1.25
C SER A 266 4.85 20.81 0.22
N ASP A 267 4.79 20.45 -1.05
CA ASP A 267 4.69 21.38 -2.18
C ASP A 267 3.26 21.85 -2.44
N ALA A 268 2.30 21.37 -1.64
CA ALA A 268 0.90 21.74 -1.75
C ALA A 268 0.67 23.23 -1.42
N SER A 269 -0.42 23.79 -1.93
CA SER A 269 -0.83 25.16 -1.64
C SER A 269 -1.06 25.39 -0.13
N PRO A 270 -0.90 26.64 0.37
CA PRO A 270 -1.16 26.90 1.79
C PRO A 270 -2.53 26.45 2.29
N PRO A 271 -3.66 26.65 1.57
CA PRO A 271 -4.95 26.12 2.01
C PRO A 271 -4.97 24.60 2.14
N GLU A 272 -4.35 23.87 1.21
CA GLU A 272 -4.25 22.42 1.24
C GLU A 272 -3.39 21.93 2.42
N ARG A 273 -2.23 22.56 2.65
CA ARG A 273 -1.37 22.24 3.81
C ARG A 273 -2.11 22.44 5.13
N ASN A 274 -2.83 23.55 5.27
CA ASN A 274 -3.60 23.85 6.48
C ASN A 274 -4.72 22.81 6.72
N ALA A 275 -5.46 22.45 5.66
CA ALA A 275 -6.49 21.43 5.76
C ALA A 275 -5.90 20.07 6.18
N ARG A 276 -4.80 19.64 5.55
CA ARG A 276 -4.10 18.39 5.92
C ARG A 276 -3.61 18.42 7.37
N SER A 277 -2.97 19.51 7.79
CA SER A 277 -2.51 19.66 9.18
C SER A 277 -3.64 19.60 10.19
N GLN A 278 -4.79 20.18 9.86
CA GLN A 278 -5.97 20.09 10.72
C GLN A 278 -6.48 18.65 10.82
N LEU A 279 -6.59 17.94 9.70
CA LEU A 279 -7.02 16.53 9.68
C LEU A 279 -6.06 15.63 10.49
N GLN A 280 -4.74 15.86 10.42
CA GLN A 280 -3.78 15.10 11.22
C GLN A 280 -3.92 15.38 12.73
N ARG A 281 -4.20 16.63 13.12
CA ARG A 281 -4.52 16.95 14.52
C ARG A 281 -5.79 16.27 14.99
N GLU A 282 -6.82 16.21 14.16
CA GLU A 282 -8.07 15.51 14.46
C GLU A 282 -7.85 14.01 14.65
N LEU A 283 -6.99 13.38 13.83
CA LEU A 283 -6.58 11.98 14.03
C LEU A 283 -5.90 11.77 15.39
N THR A 284 -5.11 12.74 15.86
CA THR A 284 -4.48 12.65 17.19
C THR A 284 -5.52 12.65 18.32
N LEU A 285 -6.59 13.40 18.15
CA LEU A 285 -7.68 13.51 19.15
C LEU A 285 -8.59 12.29 19.19
N LEU A 286 -8.42 11.29 18.32
CA LEU A 286 -9.17 10.04 18.40
C LEU A 286 -8.88 9.25 19.68
N SER A 287 -7.69 9.43 20.25
CA SER A 287 -7.31 8.85 21.53
C SER A 287 -7.09 9.92 22.59
N THR A 288 -7.55 9.69 23.81
CA THR A 288 -7.18 10.49 24.98
C THR A 288 -5.69 10.36 25.34
N ASN A 289 -5.01 9.35 24.79
CA ASN A 289 -3.58 9.10 24.90
C ASN A 289 -2.89 9.24 23.53
N GLY A 290 -3.31 10.26 22.77
CA GLY A 290 -2.78 10.56 21.44
C GLY A 290 -1.65 11.57 21.48
N LYS A 291 -0.57 11.34 20.71
CA LYS A 291 0.57 12.25 20.55
C LYS A 291 0.83 12.50 19.08
N GLN A 292 0.94 13.77 18.69
CA GLN A 292 1.41 14.15 17.34
C GLN A 292 2.92 14.42 17.32
N ILE A 293 3.60 13.95 16.28
CA ILE A 293 5.00 14.24 16.03
C ILE A 293 5.13 14.71 14.57
N ILE A 294 5.83 15.82 14.36
CA ILE A 294 6.04 16.36 13.02
C ILE A 294 7.38 15.86 12.48
N ALA A 295 7.35 15.13 11.37
CA ALA A 295 8.52 14.73 10.60
C ALA A 295 8.98 15.92 9.74
N SER A 296 9.74 16.83 10.33
CA SER A 296 10.08 18.15 9.77
C SER A 296 10.81 18.06 8.43
N GLU A 297 11.62 17.02 8.24
CA GLU A 297 12.43 16.83 7.05
C GLU A 297 11.77 15.88 6.00
N SER A 298 10.54 15.45 6.25
CA SER A 298 9.86 14.46 5.41
C SER A 298 8.65 15.01 4.67
N GLY A 299 8.46 14.50 3.43
CA GLY A 299 7.21 14.52 2.71
C GLY A 299 6.27 13.38 3.14
N HIS A 300 5.46 12.89 2.20
CA HIS A 300 4.50 11.82 2.46
C HIS A 300 5.14 10.46 2.82
N HIS A 301 6.36 10.23 2.38
CA HIS A 301 7.05 8.95 2.53
C HIS A 301 7.98 8.97 3.75
N ILE A 302 7.42 9.20 4.96
CA ILE A 302 8.18 9.30 6.21
C ILE A 302 9.08 8.07 6.43
N TYR A 303 8.61 6.89 6.04
CA TYR A 303 9.38 5.64 6.11
C TYR A 303 10.66 5.65 5.28
N ALA A 304 10.76 6.53 4.28
CA ALA A 304 11.90 6.68 3.41
C ALA A 304 12.73 7.94 3.70
N ASP A 305 12.06 9.04 4.08
CA ASP A 305 12.72 10.34 4.28
C ASP A 305 13.28 10.49 5.70
N GLN A 306 12.58 9.94 6.71
CA GLN A 306 12.97 9.97 8.14
C GLN A 306 12.64 8.62 8.81
N PRO A 307 13.25 7.49 8.36
CA PRO A 307 12.95 6.15 8.89
C PRO A 307 13.23 6.03 10.39
N GLU A 308 14.25 6.73 10.92
CA GLU A 308 14.62 6.69 12.34
C GLU A 308 13.46 7.16 13.21
N LEU A 309 12.80 8.27 12.84
CA LEU A 309 11.66 8.80 13.58
C LEU A 309 10.48 7.84 13.63
N LEU A 310 10.26 7.10 12.55
CA LEU A 310 9.25 6.06 12.49
C LEU A 310 9.62 4.89 13.40
N ILE A 311 10.85 4.39 13.32
CA ILE A 311 11.36 3.28 14.13
C ILE A 311 11.28 3.61 15.62
N GLU A 312 11.76 4.77 16.03
CA GLU A 312 11.67 5.26 17.42
C GLU A 312 10.22 5.35 17.91
N SER A 313 9.30 5.79 17.04
CA SER A 313 7.87 5.86 17.37
C SER A 313 7.24 4.48 17.56
N VAL A 314 7.64 3.48 16.75
CA VAL A 314 7.22 2.09 16.92
C VAL A 314 7.79 1.52 18.22
N GLU A 315 9.08 1.74 18.49
CA GLU A 315 9.73 1.25 19.70
C GLU A 315 9.08 1.81 20.96
N ALA A 316 8.77 3.11 20.98
CA ALA A 316 8.06 3.76 22.08
C ALA A 316 6.69 3.12 22.36
N LEU A 317 5.93 2.81 21.30
CA LEU A 317 4.63 2.13 21.46
C LEU A 317 4.78 0.68 21.93
N VAL A 318 5.74 -0.07 21.40
CA VAL A 318 6.05 -1.44 21.83
C VAL A 318 6.42 -1.47 23.31
N GLN A 319 7.28 -0.55 23.75
CA GLN A 319 7.68 -0.46 25.16
C GLN A 319 6.48 -0.10 26.05
N LEU A 320 5.66 0.87 25.66
CA LEU A 320 4.47 1.26 26.41
C LEU A 320 3.47 0.10 26.57
N VAL A 321 3.30 -0.74 25.53
CA VAL A 321 2.45 -1.93 25.61
C VAL A 321 3.04 -2.95 26.56
N ARG A 322 4.36 -3.20 26.53
CA ARG A 322 5.04 -4.12 27.46
C ARG A 322 4.92 -3.69 28.92
N ASP A 323 5.02 -2.38 29.19
CA ASP A 323 4.94 -1.84 30.54
C ASP A 323 3.50 -1.93 31.12
N ARG A 324 2.48 -1.85 30.25
CA ARG A 324 1.07 -2.05 30.66
C ARG A 324 0.69 -3.52 30.88
N SER A 325 1.48 -4.45 30.37
CA SER A 325 1.23 -5.90 30.48
C SER A 325 1.93 -6.54 31.69
N ARG A 326 2.78 -5.77 32.40
CA ARG A 326 3.44 -6.12 33.66
C ARG A 326 2.59 -5.73 34.86
#